data_4fdd5c942bf8b08631325db000ac477a
#
_entry.id   4fdd5c942bf8b08631325db000ac477a
#
_cell.length_a   1.000
_cell.length_b   1.000
_cell.length_c   1.000
_cell.angle_alpha   90.00
_cell.angle_beta   90.00
_cell.angle_gamma   90.00
#
_symmetry.space_group_name_H-M   'P 1'
#
loop_
_entity.id
_entity.type
_entity.pdbx_description
1 polymer ?
#
loop_
_entity_poly.entity_id
_entity_poly.type
_entity_poly.pdbx_seq_one_letter_code
_entity_poly.pdbx_strand_id
1 'polypeptide(L)'
;MFKVNDNFQKLPGSYLFSTIGKKVNAFQEANPDKTLIRLGIGDVTQPLAPAIIDAMHKAVDEMGNAETFHGYAPDLGYEFLRKAIVDNDYKARGCDISADEIFVSDGAKCDSGNIQELFAINNKIAVCDPVYPVYVDSNVMAGRTGTYDPKTEKWSDVIYMPCTRENNFVPEFPKEVPDIIYLCIPNNPTGTTITKAQLQEWVDYANKNQSIIIYDAAYEAYISEDDVPHSIYECEGAKTCAIELRSFSKNAGFTGVRLGFTVVPKELKSGDVSLNAMWARRHGTKYNGAPYIVQRAGEAVYSEAGKAQLKEQVAYYMRNASTIKTGLAEAGFEVYGGVNAPYIWLKTPEKMSSWDFFDYLLEKANVVGTPGSGFGPCGEGYFRLTAFGSYENTVAALDRIKAL
;
A
#
# COMPACT_ATOMS: atom_id res chain seq x y z
N MET A 1 -17.05 32.20 -16.39
CA MET A 1 -16.56 30.81 -16.59
C MET A 1 -15.92 30.36 -15.29
N PHE A 2 -16.24 29.18 -14.76
CA PHE A 2 -15.57 28.60 -13.58
C PHE A 2 -14.11 28.23 -13.92
N LYS A 3 -13.24 28.22 -12.90
CA LYS A 3 -11.85 27.78 -13.05
C LYS A 3 -11.71 26.37 -12.46
N VAL A 4 -10.92 25.52 -13.11
CA VAL A 4 -10.56 24.18 -12.64
C VAL A 4 -9.28 24.21 -11.79
N ASN A 5 -9.00 23.12 -11.10
CA ASN A 5 -7.70 22.92 -10.45
C ASN A 5 -6.67 22.50 -11.52
N ASP A 6 -5.84 23.43 -11.96
CA ASP A 6 -4.87 23.22 -13.04
C ASP A 6 -3.80 22.17 -12.69
N ASN A 7 -3.63 21.83 -11.40
CA ASN A 7 -2.67 20.79 -11.00
C ASN A 7 -3.02 19.40 -11.57
N PHE A 8 -4.31 19.12 -11.81
CA PHE A 8 -4.73 17.86 -12.47
C PHE A 8 -4.22 17.73 -13.89
N GLN A 9 -3.98 18.85 -14.59
CA GLN A 9 -3.46 18.86 -15.96
C GLN A 9 -1.94 18.59 -16.01
N LYS A 10 -1.24 18.67 -14.88
CA LYS A 10 0.19 18.38 -14.79
C LYS A 10 0.48 16.87 -14.78
N LEU A 11 -0.51 16.05 -14.36
CA LEU A 11 -0.34 14.59 -14.33
C LEU A 11 -0.07 14.03 -15.72
N PRO A 12 0.83 13.01 -15.86
CA PRO A 12 0.98 12.28 -17.11
C PRO A 12 -0.37 11.76 -17.60
N GLY A 13 -0.58 11.75 -18.92
CA GLY A 13 -1.87 11.44 -19.54
C GLY A 13 -2.42 10.02 -19.28
N SER A 14 -1.67 9.15 -18.61
CA SER A 14 -2.09 7.79 -18.25
C SER A 14 -1.44 7.32 -16.96
N TYR A 15 -2.26 6.86 -16.03
CA TYR A 15 -1.81 6.14 -14.83
C TYR A 15 -1.18 4.79 -15.23
N LEU A 16 -0.05 4.41 -14.60
CA LEU A 16 0.72 3.20 -14.91
C LEU A 16 -0.15 1.96 -15.22
N PHE A 17 -1.05 1.61 -14.31
CA PHE A 17 -1.88 0.41 -14.47
C PHE A 17 -2.91 0.52 -15.59
N SER A 18 -3.32 1.73 -15.97
CA SER A 18 -4.18 1.95 -17.15
C SER A 18 -3.39 1.72 -18.45
N THR A 19 -2.13 2.11 -18.52
CA THR A 19 -1.27 1.87 -19.67
C THR A 19 -1.04 0.37 -19.86
N ILE A 20 -0.71 -0.35 -18.77
CA ILE A 20 -0.58 -1.82 -18.79
C ILE A 20 -1.88 -2.45 -19.29
N GLY A 21 -3.04 -2.04 -18.74
CA GLY A 21 -4.34 -2.57 -19.15
C GLY A 21 -4.62 -2.40 -20.64
N LYS A 22 -4.31 -1.23 -21.22
CA LYS A 22 -4.46 -0.97 -22.66
C LYS A 22 -3.57 -1.88 -23.50
N LYS A 23 -2.29 -2.03 -23.16
CA LYS A 23 -1.36 -2.94 -23.88
C LYS A 23 -1.82 -4.39 -23.82
N VAL A 24 -2.21 -4.85 -22.64
CA VAL A 24 -2.69 -6.23 -22.43
C VAL A 24 -3.98 -6.51 -23.20
N ASN A 25 -4.94 -5.58 -23.21
CA ASN A 25 -6.18 -5.74 -23.96
C ASN A 25 -5.92 -5.77 -25.47
N ALA A 26 -5.10 -4.87 -25.98
CA ALA A 26 -4.72 -4.86 -27.41
C ALA A 26 -4.02 -6.18 -27.81
N PHE A 27 -3.13 -6.70 -26.95
CA PHE A 27 -2.48 -7.99 -27.21
C PHE A 27 -3.49 -9.14 -27.22
N GLN A 28 -4.44 -9.18 -26.26
CA GLN A 28 -5.45 -10.23 -26.15
C GLN A 28 -6.42 -10.20 -27.34
N GLU A 29 -6.80 -9.00 -27.81
CA GLU A 29 -7.63 -8.83 -29.02
C GLU A 29 -6.93 -9.38 -30.28
N ALA A 30 -5.62 -9.14 -30.39
CA ALA A 30 -4.80 -9.63 -31.50
C ALA A 30 -4.46 -11.14 -31.37
N ASN A 31 -4.56 -11.72 -30.17
CA ASN A 31 -4.21 -13.12 -29.89
C ASN A 31 -5.27 -13.79 -29.00
N PRO A 32 -6.49 -14.01 -29.50
CA PRO A 32 -7.62 -14.50 -28.68
C PRO A 32 -7.40 -15.90 -28.12
N ASP A 33 -6.57 -16.71 -28.77
CA ASP A 33 -6.30 -18.11 -28.37
C ASP A 33 -5.20 -18.22 -27.30
N LYS A 34 -4.51 -17.12 -26.98
CA LYS A 34 -3.44 -17.14 -25.98
C LYS A 34 -4.00 -16.92 -24.57
N THR A 35 -3.64 -17.78 -23.65
CA THR A 35 -3.98 -17.63 -22.22
C THR A 35 -2.91 -16.85 -21.51
N LEU A 36 -3.26 -15.63 -21.02
CA LEU A 36 -2.38 -14.77 -20.25
C LEU A 36 -2.40 -15.14 -18.76
N ILE A 37 -1.22 -15.19 -18.14
CA ILE A 37 -1.07 -15.28 -16.70
C ILE A 37 -0.73 -13.90 -16.15
N ARG A 38 -1.59 -13.37 -15.28
CA ARG A 38 -1.47 -12.01 -14.74
C ARG A 38 -0.82 -12.04 -13.36
N LEU A 39 0.44 -11.63 -13.28
CA LEU A 39 1.22 -11.47 -12.04
C LEU A 39 1.63 -9.99 -11.81
N GLY A 40 0.93 -9.04 -12.43
CA GLY A 40 1.26 -7.61 -12.35
C GLY A 40 0.38 -6.82 -11.39
N ILE A 41 -0.89 -7.20 -11.24
CA ILE A 41 -1.84 -6.45 -10.43
C ILE A 41 -1.74 -6.91 -8.96
N GLY A 42 -1.61 -5.95 -8.06
CA GLY A 42 -1.62 -6.21 -6.62
C GLY A 42 -3.05 -6.42 -6.09
N ASP A 43 -3.83 -7.27 -6.73
CA ASP A 43 -5.18 -7.64 -6.28
C ASP A 43 -5.22 -9.07 -5.77
N VAL A 44 -5.89 -9.27 -4.64
CA VAL A 44 -6.06 -10.58 -4.03
C VAL A 44 -7.02 -11.45 -4.84
N THR A 45 -6.83 -12.77 -4.83
CA THR A 45 -7.60 -13.72 -5.64
C THR A 45 -8.33 -14.78 -4.82
N GLN A 46 -7.94 -14.96 -3.56
CA GLN A 46 -8.67 -15.86 -2.66
C GLN A 46 -10.02 -15.24 -2.28
N PRO A 47 -11.10 -16.03 -2.19
CA PRO A 47 -12.39 -15.55 -1.70
C PRO A 47 -12.28 -15.07 -0.26
N LEU A 48 -13.24 -14.25 0.17
CA LEU A 48 -13.34 -13.84 1.57
C LEU A 48 -13.44 -15.05 2.49
N ALA A 49 -12.79 -14.95 3.65
CA ALA A 49 -12.80 -16.02 4.64
C ALA A 49 -14.24 -16.30 5.14
N PRO A 50 -14.61 -17.58 5.42
CA PRO A 50 -15.96 -17.94 5.86
C PRO A 50 -16.46 -17.14 7.06
N ALA A 51 -15.64 -16.91 8.08
CA ALA A 51 -16.01 -16.11 9.23
C ALA A 51 -16.40 -14.67 8.90
N ILE A 52 -15.78 -14.08 7.86
CA ILE A 52 -16.09 -12.75 7.35
C ILE A 52 -17.44 -12.77 6.62
N ILE A 53 -17.69 -13.76 5.78
CA ILE A 53 -18.95 -13.93 5.05
C ILE A 53 -20.11 -14.11 6.03
N ASP A 54 -19.96 -14.95 7.07
CA ASP A 54 -20.97 -15.17 8.09
C ASP A 54 -21.30 -13.88 8.84
N ALA A 55 -20.28 -13.08 9.19
CA ALA A 55 -20.49 -11.77 9.82
C ALA A 55 -21.23 -10.78 8.90
N MET A 56 -20.94 -10.78 7.62
CA MET A 56 -21.65 -9.94 6.64
C MET A 56 -23.12 -10.35 6.52
N HIS A 57 -23.42 -11.65 6.41
CA HIS A 57 -24.79 -12.15 6.35
C HIS A 57 -25.58 -11.74 7.60
N LYS A 58 -25.02 -11.94 8.78
CA LYS A 58 -25.62 -11.52 10.04
C LYS A 58 -25.90 -10.01 10.08
N ALA A 59 -24.96 -9.21 9.65
CA ALA A 59 -25.12 -7.76 9.61
C ALA A 59 -26.20 -7.32 8.59
N VAL A 60 -26.35 -8.03 7.47
CA VAL A 60 -27.46 -7.78 6.52
C VAL A 60 -28.80 -8.10 7.16
N ASP A 61 -28.94 -9.21 7.87
CA ASP A 61 -30.18 -9.57 8.60
C ASP A 61 -30.52 -8.52 9.68
N GLU A 62 -29.51 -8.02 10.42
CA GLU A 62 -29.68 -6.94 11.39
C GLU A 62 -30.21 -5.66 10.74
N MET A 63 -29.71 -5.30 9.54
CA MET A 63 -30.19 -4.14 8.78
C MET A 63 -31.63 -4.28 8.25
N GLY A 64 -32.11 -5.51 8.13
CA GLY A 64 -33.48 -5.82 7.71
C GLY A 64 -34.53 -5.75 8.84
N ASN A 65 -34.11 -5.57 10.10
CA ASN A 65 -34.99 -5.56 11.28
C ASN A 65 -35.00 -4.16 11.91
N ALA A 66 -36.19 -3.62 12.15
CA ALA A 66 -36.37 -2.27 12.71
C ALA A 66 -35.69 -2.08 14.09
N GLU A 67 -35.58 -3.15 14.90
CA GLU A 67 -34.96 -3.08 16.22
C GLU A 67 -33.41 -3.04 16.19
N THR A 68 -32.82 -3.55 15.10
CA THR A 68 -31.36 -3.67 14.94
C THR A 68 -30.83 -2.87 13.74
N PHE A 69 -31.70 -2.09 13.09
CA PHE A 69 -31.29 -1.22 11.97
C PHE A 69 -30.28 -0.17 12.41
N HIS A 70 -29.26 0.05 11.58
CA HIS A 70 -28.23 1.07 11.77
C HIS A 70 -28.31 2.13 10.67
N GLY A 71 -28.41 3.40 11.04
CA GLY A 71 -28.29 4.56 10.14
C GLY A 71 -26.83 4.92 9.86
N TYR A 72 -26.53 6.21 9.79
CA TYR A 72 -25.16 6.68 9.63
C TYR A 72 -24.24 6.14 10.72
N ALA A 73 -23.05 5.68 10.33
CA ALA A 73 -22.02 5.30 11.27
C ALA A 73 -21.50 6.53 12.06
N PRO A 74 -20.95 6.35 13.25
CA PRO A 74 -20.17 7.39 13.91
C PRO A 74 -19.00 7.85 13.00
N ASP A 75 -18.64 9.12 13.05
CA ASP A 75 -17.62 9.72 12.18
C ASP A 75 -16.26 8.99 12.19
N LEU A 76 -15.85 8.45 13.35
CA LEU A 76 -14.63 7.67 13.50
C LEU A 76 -14.79 6.18 13.14
N GLY A 77 -16.00 5.73 12.86
CA GLY A 77 -16.35 4.32 12.75
C GLY A 77 -16.92 3.75 14.05
N TYR A 78 -17.51 2.56 13.99
CA TYR A 78 -18.12 1.91 15.15
C TYR A 78 -17.07 1.53 16.21
N GLU A 79 -17.44 1.69 17.46
CA GLU A 79 -16.57 1.43 18.61
C GLU A 79 -16.13 -0.05 18.67
N PHE A 80 -17.00 -0.98 18.30
CA PHE A 80 -16.68 -2.41 18.29
C PHE A 80 -15.46 -2.71 17.40
N LEU A 81 -15.41 -2.12 16.21
CA LEU A 81 -14.28 -2.32 15.29
C LEU A 81 -13.02 -1.60 15.78
N ARG A 82 -13.15 -0.34 16.22
CA ARG A 82 -12.00 0.43 16.71
C ARG A 82 -11.35 -0.21 17.94
N LYS A 83 -12.15 -0.78 18.86
CA LYS A 83 -11.63 -1.56 19.99
C LYS A 83 -10.94 -2.86 19.54
N ALA A 84 -11.56 -3.59 18.60
CA ALA A 84 -10.94 -4.81 18.06
C ALA A 84 -9.57 -4.51 17.40
N ILE A 85 -9.47 -3.42 16.65
CA ILE A 85 -8.21 -2.94 16.07
C ILE A 85 -7.19 -2.65 17.17
N VAL A 86 -7.56 -1.83 18.16
CA VAL A 86 -6.64 -1.45 19.26
C VAL A 86 -6.13 -2.68 20.01
N ASP A 87 -7.01 -3.60 20.36
CA ASP A 87 -6.63 -4.76 21.18
C ASP A 87 -5.72 -5.75 20.42
N ASN A 88 -5.92 -5.90 19.10
CA ASN A 88 -5.20 -6.89 18.31
C ASN A 88 -3.98 -6.33 17.57
N ASP A 89 -4.07 -5.12 17.02
CA ASP A 89 -2.98 -4.58 16.19
C ASP A 89 -1.99 -3.74 17.00
N TYR A 90 -2.41 -3.17 18.13
CA TYR A 90 -1.58 -2.24 18.91
C TYR A 90 -1.24 -2.77 20.31
N LYS A 91 -2.21 -3.01 21.19
CA LYS A 91 -1.95 -3.49 22.56
C LYS A 91 -1.21 -4.81 22.57
N ALA A 92 -1.56 -5.74 21.69
CA ALA A 92 -0.87 -7.02 21.55
C ALA A 92 0.61 -6.89 21.22
N ARG A 93 1.04 -5.72 20.72
CA ARG A 93 2.43 -5.36 20.37
C ARG A 93 3.06 -4.36 21.35
N GLY A 94 2.36 -4.02 22.44
CA GLY A 94 2.83 -3.05 23.41
C GLY A 94 2.71 -1.58 22.98
N CYS A 95 1.97 -1.30 21.90
CA CYS A 95 1.74 0.07 21.43
C CYS A 95 0.57 0.70 22.21
N ASP A 96 0.80 1.90 22.74
CA ASP A 96 -0.22 2.69 23.47
C ASP A 96 -1.02 3.56 22.49
N ILE A 97 -1.99 2.92 21.79
CA ILE A 97 -2.95 3.57 20.91
C ILE A 97 -4.35 3.36 21.47
N SER A 98 -5.15 4.41 21.50
CA SER A 98 -6.53 4.40 21.97
C SER A 98 -7.54 4.41 20.82
N ALA A 99 -8.77 3.94 21.09
CA ALA A 99 -9.81 3.80 20.07
C ALA A 99 -10.24 5.14 19.44
N ASP A 100 -10.03 6.25 20.09
CA ASP A 100 -10.31 7.60 19.57
C ASP A 100 -9.13 8.22 18.77
N GLU A 101 -8.06 7.47 18.59
CA GLU A 101 -6.98 7.73 17.64
C GLU A 101 -7.13 6.93 16.34
N ILE A 102 -8.14 6.02 16.28
CA ILE A 102 -8.47 5.18 15.11
C ILE A 102 -9.61 5.82 14.31
N PHE A 103 -9.40 6.02 13.03
CA PHE A 103 -10.38 6.57 12.09
C PHE A 103 -10.63 5.56 10.98
N VAL A 104 -11.79 4.89 11.03
CA VAL A 104 -12.19 3.88 10.04
C VAL A 104 -12.58 4.56 8.72
N SER A 105 -12.11 3.99 7.62
CA SER A 105 -12.31 4.51 6.27
C SER A 105 -12.67 3.42 5.26
N ASP A 106 -12.84 3.81 4.00
CA ASP A 106 -13.06 2.91 2.87
C ASP A 106 -11.76 2.40 2.21
N GLY A 107 -10.62 2.60 2.86
CA GLY A 107 -9.33 2.03 2.46
C GLY A 107 -8.17 3.02 2.47
N ALA A 108 -6.96 2.52 2.68
CA ALA A 108 -5.73 3.29 2.79
C ALA A 108 -5.45 4.19 1.57
N LYS A 109 -5.87 3.79 0.37
CA LYS A 109 -5.71 4.63 -0.83
C LYS A 109 -6.51 5.93 -0.74
N CYS A 110 -7.77 5.85 -0.28
CA CYS A 110 -8.60 7.03 -0.04
C CYS A 110 -8.00 7.90 1.07
N ASP A 111 -7.54 7.27 2.16
CA ASP A 111 -6.89 7.98 3.25
C ASP A 111 -5.62 8.71 2.78
N SER A 112 -4.76 8.05 2.02
CA SER A 112 -3.54 8.64 1.43
C SER A 112 -3.86 9.87 0.55
N GLY A 113 -4.96 9.82 -0.21
CA GLY A 113 -5.42 10.96 -1.00
C GLY A 113 -6.02 12.07 -0.13
N ASN A 114 -6.85 11.70 0.83
CA ASN A 114 -7.59 12.64 1.69
C ASN A 114 -6.72 13.34 2.72
N ILE A 115 -5.66 12.69 3.21
CA ILE A 115 -4.75 13.27 4.21
C ILE A 115 -4.05 14.53 3.70
N GLN A 116 -3.99 14.71 2.38
CA GLN A 116 -3.42 15.89 1.73
C GLN A 116 -4.08 17.19 2.18
N GLU A 117 -5.34 17.13 2.59
CA GLU A 117 -6.11 18.31 3.01
C GLU A 117 -5.66 18.87 4.36
N LEU A 118 -4.91 18.09 5.16
CA LEU A 118 -4.36 18.57 6.44
C LEU A 118 -3.13 19.47 6.28
N PHE A 119 -2.48 19.44 5.13
CA PHE A 119 -1.17 20.04 4.94
C PHE A 119 -1.20 21.23 3.98
N ALA A 120 -0.44 22.28 4.31
CA ALA A 120 -0.26 23.43 3.44
C ALA A 120 0.46 23.04 2.13
N ILE A 121 0.19 23.79 1.07
CA ILE A 121 0.71 23.49 -0.27
C ILE A 121 2.22 23.70 -0.43
N ASN A 122 2.83 24.48 0.47
CA ASN A 122 4.27 24.77 0.46
C ASN A 122 5.11 23.76 1.25
N ASN A 123 4.50 22.71 1.81
CA ASN A 123 5.25 21.63 2.44
C ASN A 123 6.03 20.83 1.40
N LYS A 124 7.29 20.57 1.69
CA LYS A 124 8.16 19.68 0.90
C LYS A 124 7.91 18.23 1.25
N ILE A 125 7.76 17.40 0.24
CA ILE A 125 7.54 15.96 0.42
C ILE A 125 8.78 15.16 0.07
N ALA A 126 9.04 14.08 0.82
CA ALA A 126 10.01 13.06 0.47
C ALA A 126 9.31 11.72 0.21
N VAL A 127 9.72 11.03 -0.84
CA VAL A 127 9.24 9.69 -1.21
C VAL A 127 10.41 8.77 -1.52
N CYS A 128 10.27 7.49 -1.27
CA CYS A 128 11.20 6.49 -1.81
C CYS A 128 11.16 6.49 -3.35
N ASP A 129 12.23 6.07 -4.00
CA ASP A 129 12.29 5.87 -5.44
C ASP A 129 12.99 4.52 -5.71
N PRO A 130 12.27 3.48 -6.16
CA PRO A 130 10.88 3.46 -6.61
C PRO A 130 9.85 3.47 -5.46
N VAL A 131 8.62 3.90 -5.78
CA VAL A 131 7.53 4.03 -4.80
C VAL A 131 6.16 3.80 -5.45
N TYR A 132 5.15 3.52 -4.62
CA TYR A 132 3.76 3.48 -5.07
C TYR A 132 3.32 4.87 -5.60
N PRO A 133 2.90 4.99 -6.89
CA PRO A 133 2.72 6.29 -7.56
C PRO A 133 1.72 7.22 -6.89
N VAL A 134 0.77 6.67 -6.11
CA VAL A 134 -0.30 7.45 -5.46
C VAL A 134 0.24 8.55 -4.56
N TYR A 135 1.39 8.36 -3.90
CA TYR A 135 1.93 9.39 -3.01
C TYR A 135 2.41 10.62 -3.80
N VAL A 136 3.04 10.40 -4.95
CA VAL A 136 3.44 11.50 -5.84
C VAL A 136 2.22 12.13 -6.48
N ASP A 137 1.36 11.33 -7.13
CA ASP A 137 0.19 11.83 -7.88
C ASP A 137 -0.78 12.63 -7.00
N SER A 138 -1.04 12.17 -5.76
CA SER A 138 -1.90 12.90 -4.84
C SER A 138 -1.31 14.26 -4.42
N ASN A 139 0.02 14.34 -4.28
CA ASN A 139 0.70 15.60 -4.02
C ASN A 139 0.77 16.52 -5.24
N VAL A 140 0.83 15.96 -6.47
CA VAL A 140 0.65 16.74 -7.71
C VAL A 140 -0.73 17.39 -7.73
N MET A 141 -1.79 16.62 -7.49
CA MET A 141 -3.16 17.12 -7.42
C MET A 141 -3.33 18.21 -6.35
N ALA A 142 -2.62 18.08 -5.23
CA ALA A 142 -2.60 19.05 -4.15
C ALA A 142 -1.73 20.30 -4.43
N GLY A 143 -0.90 20.28 -5.49
CA GLY A 143 -0.08 21.43 -5.90
C GLY A 143 1.29 21.55 -5.20
N ARG A 144 1.82 20.48 -4.57
CA ARG A 144 3.07 20.48 -3.80
C ARG A 144 4.33 20.10 -4.56
N THR A 145 4.24 19.75 -5.84
CA THR A 145 5.32 19.05 -6.54
C THR A 145 6.14 19.92 -7.49
N GLY A 146 5.76 21.16 -7.70
CA GLY A 146 6.44 22.05 -8.64
C GLY A 146 6.21 21.66 -10.11
N THR A 147 7.29 21.57 -10.87
CA THR A 147 7.28 21.31 -12.32
C THR A 147 7.87 19.91 -12.62
N TYR A 148 7.24 19.18 -13.54
CA TYR A 148 7.74 17.89 -14.00
C TYR A 148 8.86 18.08 -15.06
N ASP A 149 9.97 17.39 -14.87
CA ASP A 149 11.05 17.29 -15.84
C ASP A 149 10.97 15.93 -16.56
N PRO A 150 10.61 15.91 -17.87
CA PRO A 150 10.49 14.67 -18.63
C PRO A 150 11.82 13.97 -18.93
N LYS A 151 12.97 14.62 -18.70
CA LYS A 151 14.29 14.00 -18.91
C LYS A 151 14.71 13.16 -17.73
N THR A 152 14.39 13.61 -16.52
CA THR A 152 14.72 12.91 -15.27
C THR A 152 13.53 12.14 -14.71
N GLU A 153 12.34 12.35 -15.29
CA GLU A 153 11.06 11.80 -14.82
C GLU A 153 10.74 12.17 -13.37
N LYS A 154 11.20 13.35 -12.92
CA LYS A 154 11.07 13.85 -11.57
C LYS A 154 10.35 15.19 -11.50
N TRP A 155 9.71 15.42 -10.35
CA TRP A 155 9.11 16.70 -9.99
C TRP A 155 10.11 17.55 -9.22
N SER A 156 10.20 18.86 -9.53
CA SER A 156 11.23 19.76 -9.00
C SER A 156 11.20 19.92 -7.46
N ASP A 157 10.01 19.84 -6.85
CA ASP A 157 9.80 20.11 -5.42
C ASP A 157 9.55 18.82 -4.62
N VAL A 158 9.80 17.66 -5.24
CA VAL A 158 9.76 16.36 -4.57
C VAL A 158 11.18 15.89 -4.26
N ILE A 159 11.42 15.53 -3.02
CA ILE A 159 12.66 14.92 -2.57
C ILE A 159 12.54 13.41 -2.79
N TYR A 160 13.33 12.88 -3.72
CA TYR A 160 13.40 11.45 -3.97
C TYR A 160 14.51 10.81 -3.15
N MET A 161 14.17 9.75 -2.43
CA MET A 161 15.11 8.94 -1.64
C MET A 161 15.40 7.65 -2.41
N PRO A 162 16.55 7.53 -3.11
CA PRO A 162 16.85 6.36 -3.90
C PRO A 162 16.87 5.09 -3.06
N CYS A 163 16.12 4.09 -3.50
CA CYS A 163 16.12 2.74 -2.94
C CYS A 163 16.62 1.80 -4.03
N THR A 164 17.91 1.53 -4.01
CA THR A 164 18.64 0.80 -5.06
C THR A 164 19.31 -0.44 -4.50
N ARG A 165 19.90 -1.24 -5.38
CA ARG A 165 20.66 -2.42 -4.98
C ARG A 165 21.81 -2.09 -4.01
N GLU A 166 22.47 -0.96 -4.26
CA GLU A 166 23.67 -0.53 -3.51
C GLU A 166 23.37 -0.23 -2.04
N ASN A 167 22.14 0.21 -1.72
CA ASN A 167 21.66 0.42 -0.35
C ASN A 167 20.64 -0.63 0.12
N ASN A 168 20.61 -1.80 -0.55
CA ASN A 168 19.66 -2.89 -0.25
C ASN A 168 18.18 -2.45 -0.28
N PHE A 169 17.84 -1.47 -1.11
CA PHE A 169 16.51 -0.85 -1.22
C PHE A 169 16.00 -0.20 0.09
N VAL A 170 16.92 0.16 0.99
CA VAL A 170 16.63 0.91 2.22
C VAL A 170 16.81 2.40 1.93
N PRO A 171 15.80 3.26 2.18
CA PRO A 171 15.94 4.69 1.96
C PRO A 171 16.96 5.31 2.92
N GLU A 172 17.81 6.19 2.38
CA GLU A 172 18.74 7.00 3.15
C GLU A 172 18.12 8.37 3.50
N PHE A 173 18.59 8.99 4.58
CA PHE A 173 18.13 10.33 4.96
C PHE A 173 18.47 11.34 3.86
N PRO A 174 17.48 12.14 3.44
CA PRO A 174 17.71 13.13 2.41
C PRO A 174 18.60 14.27 2.92
N LYS A 175 19.37 14.89 2.00
CA LYS A 175 20.22 16.05 2.33
C LYS A 175 19.42 17.29 2.68
N GLU A 176 18.29 17.48 2.02
CA GLU A 176 17.31 18.52 2.30
C GLU A 176 16.25 17.96 3.24
N VAL A 177 15.91 18.72 4.28
CA VAL A 177 14.91 18.31 5.26
C VAL A 177 13.51 18.44 4.64
N PRO A 178 12.75 17.32 4.53
CA PRO A 178 11.35 17.36 4.09
C PRO A 178 10.43 17.71 5.25
N ASP A 179 9.26 18.26 4.92
CA ASP A 179 8.18 18.45 5.91
C ASP A 179 7.35 17.17 6.07
N ILE A 180 7.14 16.43 4.96
CA ILE A 180 6.33 15.20 4.93
C ILE A 180 7.16 14.08 4.31
N ILE A 181 7.25 12.96 5.01
CA ILE A 181 8.00 11.76 4.59
C ILE A 181 7.02 10.62 4.37
N TYR A 182 7.01 10.02 3.18
CA TYR A 182 6.22 8.83 2.90
C TYR A 182 7.11 7.59 3.01
N LEU A 183 6.73 6.66 3.90
CA LEU A 183 7.35 5.35 4.05
C LEU A 183 6.29 4.27 3.88
N CYS A 184 6.47 3.37 2.92
CA CYS A 184 5.64 2.18 2.73
C CYS A 184 6.43 0.95 3.14
N ILE A 185 6.06 0.31 4.25
CA ILE A 185 6.79 -0.81 4.83
C ILE A 185 5.82 -1.92 5.27
N PRO A 186 5.93 -3.10 4.70
CA PRO A 186 6.76 -3.53 3.56
C PRO A 186 6.50 -2.74 2.27
N ASN A 187 7.56 -2.51 1.48
CA ASN A 187 7.48 -1.59 0.35
C ASN A 187 6.75 -2.17 -0.87
N ASN A 188 5.92 -1.38 -1.48
CA ASN A 188 5.43 -1.54 -2.83
C ASN A 188 6.15 -0.51 -3.72
N PRO A 189 7.01 -0.91 -4.70
CA PRO A 189 6.98 -2.18 -5.43
C PRO A 189 7.99 -3.25 -5.03
N THR A 190 9.02 -2.94 -4.25
CA THR A 190 10.21 -3.77 -4.08
C THR A 190 9.99 -5.02 -3.20
N GLY A 191 8.95 -5.01 -2.36
CA GLY A 191 8.72 -6.07 -1.37
C GLY A 191 9.76 -6.12 -0.26
N THR A 192 10.61 -5.10 -0.16
CA THR A 192 11.66 -4.98 0.88
C THR A 192 11.11 -4.34 2.14
N THR A 193 11.85 -4.48 3.23
CA THR A 193 11.51 -3.96 4.55
C THR A 193 12.70 -3.24 5.17
N ILE A 194 12.46 -2.62 6.31
CA ILE A 194 13.50 -2.09 7.19
C ILE A 194 13.33 -2.70 8.58
N THR A 195 14.43 -2.80 9.33
CA THR A 195 14.39 -3.27 10.71
C THR A 195 13.76 -2.25 11.64
N LYS A 196 13.36 -2.70 12.84
CA LYS A 196 12.85 -1.79 13.88
C LYS A 196 13.88 -0.72 14.25
N ALA A 197 15.16 -1.07 14.27
CA ALA A 197 16.24 -0.11 14.53
C ALA A 197 16.30 0.98 13.46
N GLN A 198 16.24 0.59 12.18
CA GLN A 198 16.21 1.55 11.08
C GLN A 198 14.95 2.43 11.08
N LEU A 199 13.78 1.87 11.44
CA LEU A 199 12.57 2.66 11.57
C LEU A 199 12.66 3.64 12.75
N GLN A 200 13.30 3.25 13.87
CA GLN A 200 13.56 4.15 15.00
C GLN A 200 14.41 5.36 14.58
N GLU A 201 15.43 5.14 13.75
CA GLU A 201 16.26 6.24 13.23
C GLU A 201 15.42 7.24 12.39
N TRP A 202 14.42 6.74 11.63
CA TRP A 202 13.48 7.61 10.90
C TRP A 202 12.55 8.39 11.83
N VAL A 203 12.08 7.79 12.91
CA VAL A 203 11.26 8.46 13.94
C VAL A 203 12.09 9.55 14.63
N ASP A 204 13.32 9.24 14.99
CA ASP A 204 14.25 10.20 15.63
C ASP A 204 14.57 11.36 14.67
N TYR A 205 14.83 11.04 13.39
CA TYR A 205 15.03 12.05 12.34
C TYR A 205 13.83 12.98 12.19
N ALA A 206 12.62 12.42 12.12
CA ALA A 206 11.40 13.20 11.96
C ALA A 206 11.15 14.12 13.17
N ASN A 207 11.28 13.60 14.39
CA ASN A 207 11.15 14.40 15.60
C ASN A 207 12.18 15.53 15.68
N LYS A 208 13.44 15.24 15.38
CA LYS A 208 14.54 16.22 15.39
C LYS A 208 14.31 17.36 14.40
N ASN A 209 13.77 17.03 13.23
CA ASN A 209 13.59 17.99 12.13
C ASN A 209 12.17 18.59 12.09
N GLN A 210 11.28 18.19 13.00
CA GLN A 210 9.86 18.58 13.00
C GLN A 210 9.13 18.19 11.71
N SER A 211 9.54 17.06 11.12
CA SER A 211 8.88 16.45 9.96
C SER A 211 7.77 15.50 10.41
N ILE A 212 6.84 15.20 9.50
CA ILE A 212 5.83 14.17 9.73
C ILE A 212 6.05 12.96 8.82
N ILE A 213 5.90 11.76 9.36
CA ILE A 213 5.94 10.51 8.61
C ILE A 213 4.50 10.07 8.31
N ILE A 214 4.18 9.85 7.03
CA ILE A 214 3.01 9.10 6.59
C ILE A 214 3.47 7.67 6.34
N TYR A 215 3.14 6.79 7.27
CA TYR A 215 3.58 5.40 7.29
C TYR A 215 2.49 4.50 6.73
N ASP A 216 2.71 3.93 5.55
CA ASP A 216 1.77 3.00 4.92
C ASP A 216 2.16 1.56 5.25
N ALA A 217 1.34 0.91 6.09
CA ALA A 217 1.52 -0.46 6.56
C ALA A 217 0.51 -1.43 5.92
N ALA A 218 0.11 -1.19 4.66
CA ALA A 218 -0.90 -2.01 3.98
C ALA A 218 -0.51 -3.49 3.81
N TYR A 219 0.77 -3.82 3.94
CA TYR A 219 1.30 -5.18 3.79
C TYR A 219 1.82 -5.80 5.09
N GLU A 220 1.56 -5.19 6.24
CA GLU A 220 2.09 -5.64 7.54
C GLU A 220 1.75 -7.10 7.89
N ALA A 221 0.60 -7.60 7.45
CA ALA A 221 0.16 -8.97 7.72
C ALA A 221 1.05 -10.06 7.07
N TYR A 222 1.91 -9.66 6.12
CA TYR A 222 2.85 -10.55 5.43
C TYR A 222 4.24 -10.60 6.09
N ILE A 223 4.49 -9.76 7.09
CA ILE A 223 5.75 -9.73 7.84
C ILE A 223 5.92 -11.05 8.58
N SER A 224 7.10 -11.68 8.41
CA SER A 224 7.46 -12.95 9.02
C SER A 224 8.77 -12.92 9.81
N GLU A 225 9.56 -11.86 9.68
CA GLU A 225 10.82 -11.68 10.40
C GLU A 225 10.59 -10.84 11.66
N ASP A 226 11.16 -11.30 12.80
CA ASP A 226 10.89 -10.74 14.12
C ASP A 226 11.46 -9.31 14.33
N ASP A 227 12.45 -8.91 13.54
CA ASP A 227 13.09 -7.59 13.62
C ASP A 227 12.40 -6.53 12.74
N VAL A 228 11.40 -6.92 11.96
CA VAL A 228 10.60 -6.03 11.12
C VAL A 228 9.34 -5.59 11.87
N PRO A 229 9.16 -4.28 12.11
CA PRO A 229 8.00 -3.80 12.86
C PRO A 229 6.72 -3.88 12.05
N HIS A 230 5.61 -4.24 12.71
CA HIS A 230 4.27 -4.26 12.12
C HIS A 230 3.58 -2.89 12.18
N SER A 231 4.05 -2.01 13.05
CA SER A 231 3.55 -0.65 13.23
C SER A 231 4.68 0.31 13.54
N ILE A 232 4.59 1.54 13.04
CA ILE A 232 5.54 2.59 13.41
C ILE A 232 5.47 2.92 14.91
N TYR A 233 4.32 2.66 15.56
CA TYR A 233 4.15 2.92 16.99
C TYR A 233 4.86 1.91 17.91
N GLU A 234 5.52 0.90 17.35
CA GLU A 234 6.50 0.10 18.06
C GLU A 234 7.82 0.84 18.33
N CYS A 235 8.01 2.01 17.67
CA CYS A 235 9.16 2.89 17.85
C CYS A 235 8.83 4.00 18.85
N GLU A 236 9.80 4.31 19.72
CA GLU A 236 9.68 5.36 20.74
C GLU A 236 9.57 6.74 20.05
N GLY A 237 8.63 7.59 20.50
CA GLY A 237 8.43 8.92 19.94
C GLY A 237 7.63 8.96 18.63
N ALA A 238 7.16 7.84 18.08
CA ALA A 238 6.39 7.83 16.84
C ALA A 238 5.04 8.57 16.94
N LYS A 239 4.41 8.58 18.12
CA LYS A 239 3.14 9.28 18.35
C LYS A 239 3.20 10.81 18.16
N THR A 240 4.39 11.39 18.21
CA THR A 240 4.60 12.83 18.03
C THR A 240 4.97 13.24 16.61
N CYS A 241 5.24 12.27 15.72
CA CYS A 241 5.71 12.57 14.35
C CYS A 241 5.13 11.68 13.25
N ALA A 242 4.20 10.76 13.54
CA ALA A 242 3.72 9.82 12.53
C ALA A 242 2.19 9.69 12.47
N ILE A 243 1.68 9.52 11.24
CA ILE A 243 0.34 9.03 10.92
C ILE A 243 0.51 7.67 10.26
N GLU A 244 -0.23 6.65 10.71
CA GLU A 244 -0.19 5.31 10.11
C GLU A 244 -1.44 5.05 9.27
N LEU A 245 -1.26 4.55 8.04
CA LEU A 245 -2.33 4.11 7.15
C LEU A 245 -2.39 2.58 7.16
N ARG A 246 -3.58 2.03 7.37
CA ARG A 246 -3.83 0.58 7.45
C ARG A 246 -4.93 0.17 6.47
N SER A 247 -4.85 -1.07 6.00
CA SER A 247 -5.77 -1.57 4.98
C SER A 247 -6.20 -3.01 5.25
N PHE A 248 -7.49 -3.28 5.13
CA PHE A 248 -8.01 -4.66 5.10
C PHE A 248 -7.95 -5.26 3.69
N SER A 249 -7.53 -4.49 2.68
CA SER A 249 -7.50 -4.95 1.29
C SER A 249 -6.61 -6.17 1.08
N LYS A 250 -5.42 -6.20 1.73
CA LYS A 250 -4.43 -7.24 1.46
C LYS A 250 -4.41 -8.33 2.52
N ASN A 251 -4.68 -7.99 3.77
CA ASN A 251 -4.70 -8.95 4.87
C ASN A 251 -6.00 -9.77 4.95
N ALA A 252 -7.14 -9.19 4.52
CA ALA A 252 -8.46 -9.80 4.66
C ALA A 252 -9.25 -9.94 3.34
N GLY A 253 -8.65 -9.61 2.20
CA GLY A 253 -9.29 -9.73 0.91
C GLY A 253 -10.29 -8.61 0.57
N PHE A 254 -10.28 -7.49 1.28
CA PHE A 254 -11.28 -6.42 1.15
C PHE A 254 -11.03 -5.47 -0.03
N THR A 255 -10.38 -5.92 -1.08
CA THR A 255 -10.15 -5.08 -2.28
C THR A 255 -11.45 -4.61 -2.93
N GLY A 256 -12.49 -5.45 -2.93
CA GLY A 256 -13.83 -5.13 -3.43
C GLY A 256 -14.81 -4.65 -2.34
N VAL A 257 -14.57 -5.02 -1.08
CA VAL A 257 -15.44 -4.69 0.07
C VAL A 257 -15.20 -3.28 0.57
N ARG A 258 -13.94 -2.81 0.52
CA ARG A 258 -13.47 -1.46 0.90
C ARG A 258 -13.50 -1.18 2.39
N LEU A 259 -12.38 -1.41 3.07
CA LEU A 259 -12.19 -1.04 4.47
C LEU A 259 -10.70 -0.76 4.74
N GLY A 260 -10.45 0.26 5.52
CA GLY A 260 -9.15 0.63 6.05
C GLY A 260 -9.31 1.49 7.29
N PHE A 261 -8.20 1.96 7.81
CA PHE A 261 -8.21 2.94 8.89
C PHE A 261 -6.91 3.74 8.92
N THR A 262 -7.00 4.91 9.51
CA THR A 262 -5.86 5.79 9.78
C THR A 262 -5.70 5.91 11.28
N VAL A 263 -4.46 5.86 11.76
CA VAL A 263 -4.13 6.18 13.15
C VAL A 263 -3.52 7.57 13.20
N VAL A 264 -4.17 8.46 13.93
CA VAL A 264 -3.68 9.83 14.15
C VAL A 264 -3.61 10.07 15.66
N PRO A 265 -2.43 9.97 16.27
CA PRO A 265 -2.27 10.14 17.71
C PRO A 265 -2.70 11.53 18.20
N LYS A 266 -3.23 11.59 19.43
CA LYS A 266 -3.58 12.87 20.09
C LYS A 266 -2.36 13.71 20.41
N GLU A 267 -1.22 13.07 20.55
CA GLU A 267 0.07 13.73 20.80
C GLU A 267 0.63 14.40 19.54
N LEU A 268 0.16 14.03 18.35
CA LEU A 268 0.62 14.58 17.09
C LEU A 268 0.08 15.99 16.87
N LYS A 269 0.99 16.97 16.91
CA LYS A 269 0.67 18.40 16.82
C LYS A 269 1.67 19.12 15.92
N SER A 270 1.19 20.21 15.29
CA SER A 270 2.04 21.23 14.67
C SER A 270 1.86 22.53 15.48
N GLY A 271 2.84 22.85 16.32
CA GLY A 271 2.68 23.86 17.37
C GLY A 271 1.54 23.45 18.32
N ASP A 272 0.55 24.32 18.49
CA ASP A 272 -0.63 24.04 19.33
C ASP A 272 -1.77 23.34 18.56
N VAL A 273 -1.62 23.11 17.26
CA VAL A 273 -2.67 22.55 16.41
C VAL A 273 -2.63 21.01 16.42
N SER A 274 -3.69 20.38 16.89
CA SER A 274 -3.82 18.91 16.91
C SER A 274 -4.21 18.37 15.54
N LEU A 275 -3.39 17.48 14.96
CA LEU A 275 -3.71 16.79 13.71
C LEU A 275 -4.85 15.80 13.88
N ASN A 276 -4.97 15.16 15.05
CA ASN A 276 -6.11 14.30 15.38
C ASN A 276 -7.42 15.09 15.30
N ALA A 277 -7.49 16.28 15.90
CA ALA A 277 -8.68 17.13 15.85
C ALA A 277 -8.99 17.62 14.42
N MET A 278 -7.97 17.94 13.62
CA MET A 278 -8.16 18.30 12.21
C MET A 278 -8.71 17.12 11.39
N TRP A 279 -8.17 15.93 11.57
CA TRP A 279 -8.62 14.75 10.86
C TRP A 279 -10.04 14.34 11.28
N ALA A 280 -10.37 14.41 12.56
CA ALA A 280 -11.74 14.24 13.06
C ALA A 280 -12.71 15.27 12.45
N ARG A 281 -12.32 16.54 12.37
CA ARG A 281 -13.13 17.58 11.73
C ARG A 281 -13.36 17.31 10.24
N ARG A 282 -12.33 16.82 9.55
CA ARG A 282 -12.43 16.44 8.13
C ARG A 282 -13.42 15.29 7.95
N HIS A 283 -13.35 14.24 8.78
CA HIS A 283 -14.27 13.11 8.77
C HIS A 283 -15.72 13.58 8.97
N GLY A 284 -15.99 14.31 10.04
CA GLY A 284 -17.33 14.82 10.33
C GLY A 284 -17.88 15.83 9.30
N THR A 285 -17.04 16.30 8.37
CA THR A 285 -17.48 17.24 7.33
C THR A 285 -17.64 16.57 5.95
N LYS A 286 -16.81 15.61 5.62
CA LYS A 286 -16.67 15.07 4.26
C LYS A 286 -16.87 13.56 4.15
N TYR A 287 -17.14 12.87 5.26
CA TYR A 287 -17.24 11.43 5.27
C TYR A 287 -18.30 10.94 6.26
N ASN A 288 -19.27 10.16 5.81
CA ASN A 288 -20.35 9.61 6.64
C ASN A 288 -20.04 8.21 7.22
N GLY A 289 -18.78 7.78 7.18
CA GLY A 289 -18.36 6.49 7.69
C GLY A 289 -18.43 5.34 6.68
N ALA A 290 -17.68 4.28 6.94
CA ALA A 290 -17.77 3.03 6.21
C ALA A 290 -19.10 2.31 6.55
N PRO A 291 -19.67 1.50 5.62
CA PRO A 291 -20.92 0.80 5.84
C PRO A 291 -20.90 -0.12 7.07
N TYR A 292 -22.01 -0.20 7.81
CA TYR A 292 -22.15 -1.08 8.98
C TYR A 292 -21.75 -2.52 8.68
N ILE A 293 -22.28 -3.08 7.58
CA ILE A 293 -22.02 -4.47 7.16
C ILE A 293 -20.53 -4.71 6.97
N VAL A 294 -19.83 -3.74 6.36
CA VAL A 294 -18.39 -3.82 6.12
C VAL A 294 -17.57 -3.72 7.41
N GLN A 295 -18.01 -2.89 8.36
CA GLN A 295 -17.34 -2.78 9.66
C GLN A 295 -17.56 -4.03 10.53
N ARG A 296 -18.71 -4.72 10.45
CA ARG A 296 -18.92 -6.04 11.07
C ARG A 296 -18.03 -7.11 10.44
N ALA A 297 -17.87 -7.08 9.12
CA ALA A 297 -16.90 -7.92 8.42
C ALA A 297 -15.46 -7.65 8.91
N GLY A 298 -15.11 -6.39 9.13
CA GLY A 298 -13.81 -5.98 9.68
C GLY A 298 -13.59 -6.46 11.12
N GLU A 299 -14.60 -6.42 11.97
CA GLU A 299 -14.53 -6.99 13.32
C GLU A 299 -14.26 -8.50 13.30
N ALA A 300 -14.91 -9.23 12.37
CA ALA A 300 -14.73 -10.68 12.23
C ALA A 300 -13.30 -11.09 11.84
N VAL A 301 -12.51 -10.20 11.25
CA VAL A 301 -11.06 -10.40 10.98
C VAL A 301 -10.31 -10.75 12.27
N TYR A 302 -10.70 -10.15 13.39
CA TYR A 302 -10.05 -10.30 14.69
C TYR A 302 -10.64 -11.43 15.56
N SER A 303 -11.69 -12.11 15.09
CA SER A 303 -12.19 -13.32 15.76
C SER A 303 -11.16 -14.46 15.66
N GLU A 304 -11.25 -15.47 16.53
CA GLU A 304 -10.36 -16.64 16.48
C GLU A 304 -10.42 -17.34 15.11
N ALA A 305 -11.65 -17.56 14.61
CA ALA A 305 -11.85 -18.18 13.30
C ALA A 305 -11.33 -17.29 12.16
N GLY A 306 -11.60 -15.98 12.20
CA GLY A 306 -11.10 -15.02 11.23
C GLY A 306 -9.58 -15.01 11.14
N LYS A 307 -8.89 -14.88 12.28
CA LYS A 307 -7.42 -14.92 12.36
C LYS A 307 -6.84 -16.22 11.80
N ALA A 308 -7.42 -17.38 12.15
CA ALA A 308 -6.94 -18.67 11.66
C ALA A 308 -7.07 -18.78 10.14
N GLN A 309 -8.24 -18.44 9.59
CA GLN A 309 -8.53 -18.51 8.16
C GLN A 309 -7.67 -17.51 7.36
N LEU A 310 -7.48 -16.29 7.85
CA LEU A 310 -6.65 -15.30 7.18
C LEU A 310 -5.16 -15.64 7.24
N LYS A 311 -4.70 -16.26 8.32
CA LYS A 311 -3.33 -16.78 8.40
C LYS A 311 -3.05 -17.81 7.31
N GLU A 312 -4.02 -18.69 6.99
CA GLU A 312 -3.92 -19.64 5.90
C GLU A 312 -3.86 -18.95 4.53
N GLN A 313 -4.67 -17.90 4.32
CA GLN A 313 -4.64 -17.11 3.07
C GLN A 313 -3.31 -16.37 2.88
N VAL A 314 -2.78 -15.74 3.93
CA VAL A 314 -1.46 -15.11 3.90
C VAL A 314 -0.38 -16.14 3.59
N ALA A 315 -0.41 -17.30 4.24
CA ALA A 315 0.53 -18.40 3.99
C ALA A 315 0.45 -18.92 2.55
N TYR A 316 -0.75 -18.96 1.97
CA TYR A 316 -0.95 -19.32 0.57
C TYR A 316 -0.21 -18.36 -0.37
N TYR A 317 -0.38 -17.04 -0.20
CA TYR A 317 0.29 -16.05 -1.03
C TYR A 317 1.80 -16.03 -0.79
N MET A 318 2.25 -16.22 0.44
CA MET A 318 3.68 -16.24 0.74
C MET A 318 4.37 -17.52 0.21
N ARG A 319 3.66 -18.64 0.12
CA ARG A 319 4.12 -19.81 -0.62
C ARG A 319 4.33 -19.49 -2.11
N ASN A 320 3.38 -18.78 -2.74
CA ASN A 320 3.54 -18.35 -4.12
C ASN A 320 4.74 -17.40 -4.27
N ALA A 321 4.92 -16.44 -3.33
CA ALA A 321 6.05 -15.52 -3.34
C ALA A 321 7.39 -16.26 -3.26
N SER A 322 7.51 -17.23 -2.35
CA SER A 322 8.69 -18.08 -2.21
C SER A 322 8.95 -18.90 -3.48
N THR A 323 7.89 -19.46 -4.08
CA THR A 323 7.99 -20.23 -5.34
C THR A 323 8.51 -19.36 -6.48
N ILE A 324 7.96 -18.13 -6.64
CA ILE A 324 8.42 -17.19 -7.68
C ILE A 324 9.88 -16.80 -7.43
N LYS A 325 10.20 -16.39 -6.21
CA LYS A 325 11.55 -15.94 -5.84
C LYS A 325 12.60 -17.04 -6.11
N THR A 326 12.37 -18.25 -5.60
CA THR A 326 13.29 -19.38 -5.77
C THR A 326 13.41 -19.77 -7.24
N GLY A 327 12.28 -19.90 -7.94
CA GLY A 327 12.28 -20.31 -9.33
C GLY A 327 12.96 -19.32 -10.28
N LEU A 328 12.84 -18.02 -10.03
CA LEU A 328 13.55 -16.99 -10.81
C LEU A 328 15.04 -16.95 -10.48
N ALA A 329 15.42 -17.12 -9.20
CA ALA A 329 16.83 -17.19 -8.80
C ALA A 329 17.53 -18.41 -9.44
N GLU A 330 16.88 -19.59 -9.47
CA GLU A 330 17.37 -20.77 -10.16
C GLU A 330 17.52 -20.56 -11.68
N ALA A 331 16.66 -19.71 -12.28
CA ALA A 331 16.77 -19.32 -13.68
C ALA A 331 17.83 -18.23 -13.95
N GLY A 332 18.58 -17.81 -12.92
CA GLY A 332 19.67 -16.85 -13.05
C GLY A 332 19.25 -15.38 -12.93
N PHE A 333 18.00 -15.09 -12.57
CA PHE A 333 17.58 -13.71 -12.31
C PHE A 333 18.05 -13.24 -10.93
N GLU A 334 18.41 -11.96 -10.85
CA GLU A 334 18.64 -11.27 -9.59
C GLU A 334 17.29 -10.80 -9.02
N VAL A 335 16.92 -11.30 -7.84
CA VAL A 335 15.58 -11.11 -7.25
C VAL A 335 15.61 -10.62 -5.81
N TYR A 336 14.67 -9.75 -5.46
CA TYR A 336 14.50 -9.15 -4.15
C TYR A 336 13.03 -9.26 -3.70
N GLY A 337 12.76 -8.95 -2.43
CA GLY A 337 11.41 -9.07 -1.86
C GLY A 337 10.96 -10.52 -1.68
N GLY A 338 9.65 -10.75 -1.60
CA GLY A 338 9.05 -12.08 -1.49
C GLY A 338 9.28 -12.80 -0.16
N VAL A 339 9.65 -12.08 0.92
CA VAL A 339 9.85 -12.60 2.28
C VAL A 339 8.80 -12.02 3.24
N ASN A 340 8.70 -10.72 3.32
CA ASN A 340 7.76 -9.99 4.18
C ASN A 340 6.66 -9.29 3.38
N ALA A 341 6.55 -9.59 2.09
CA ALA A 341 5.55 -9.00 1.20
C ALA A 341 5.29 -9.93 0.01
N PRO A 342 4.08 -9.87 -0.58
CA PRO A 342 3.73 -10.68 -1.76
C PRO A 342 4.27 -10.09 -3.07
N TYR A 343 5.30 -9.25 -3.01
CA TYR A 343 5.96 -8.64 -4.16
C TYR A 343 7.35 -9.19 -4.37
N ILE A 344 7.64 -9.54 -5.61
CA ILE A 344 8.95 -9.96 -6.09
C ILE A 344 9.45 -8.87 -7.05
N TRP A 345 10.61 -8.33 -6.75
CA TRP A 345 11.30 -7.33 -7.52
C TRP A 345 12.50 -7.97 -8.18
N LEU A 346 12.49 -8.04 -9.51
CA LEU A 346 13.56 -8.67 -10.26
C LEU A 346 14.26 -7.68 -11.19
N LYS A 347 15.55 -7.85 -11.36
CA LYS A 347 16.33 -7.10 -12.34
C LYS A 347 16.03 -7.64 -13.74
N THR A 348 15.76 -6.75 -14.69
CA THR A 348 15.57 -7.15 -16.09
C THR A 348 16.86 -7.72 -16.68
N PRO A 349 16.81 -8.60 -17.68
CA PRO A 349 17.99 -9.05 -18.41
C PRO A 349 18.80 -7.89 -18.96
N GLU A 350 20.12 -8.09 -19.13
CA GLU A 350 21.00 -7.06 -19.68
C GLU A 350 20.47 -6.48 -21.00
N LYS A 351 20.52 -5.15 -21.09
CA LYS A 351 20.09 -4.36 -22.27
C LYS A 351 18.58 -4.29 -22.50
N MET A 352 17.75 -4.81 -21.60
CA MET A 352 16.29 -4.62 -21.66
C MET A 352 15.86 -3.53 -20.70
N SER A 353 15.13 -2.53 -21.20
CA SER A 353 14.40 -1.59 -20.35
C SER A 353 13.25 -2.31 -19.64
N SER A 354 12.69 -1.68 -18.59
CA SER A 354 11.53 -2.23 -17.88
C SER A 354 10.34 -2.50 -18.81
N TRP A 355 10.11 -1.62 -19.80
CA TRP A 355 9.05 -1.78 -20.78
C TRP A 355 9.38 -2.79 -21.90
N ASP A 356 10.63 -2.88 -22.35
CA ASP A 356 11.04 -3.91 -23.32
C ASP A 356 10.86 -5.30 -22.70
N PHE A 357 11.19 -5.46 -21.41
CA PHE A 357 10.99 -6.72 -20.71
C PHE A 357 9.51 -7.03 -20.50
N PHE A 358 8.66 -6.02 -20.28
CA PHE A 358 7.21 -6.19 -20.25
C PHE A 358 6.69 -6.76 -21.59
N ASP A 359 7.05 -6.13 -22.69
CA ASP A 359 6.63 -6.56 -24.03
C ASP A 359 7.18 -7.97 -24.35
N TYR A 360 8.43 -8.25 -24.00
CA TYR A 360 9.05 -9.56 -24.17
C TYR A 360 8.32 -10.68 -23.41
N LEU A 361 7.99 -10.46 -22.10
CA LEU A 361 7.25 -11.45 -21.32
C LEU A 361 5.82 -11.65 -21.84
N LEU A 362 5.15 -10.57 -22.25
CA LEU A 362 3.80 -10.62 -22.78
C LEU A 362 3.76 -11.45 -24.07
N GLU A 363 4.69 -11.20 -25.02
CA GLU A 363 4.73 -11.85 -26.32
C GLU A 363 5.24 -13.28 -26.28
N LYS A 364 6.30 -13.57 -25.52
CA LYS A 364 7.01 -14.84 -25.53
C LYS A 364 6.52 -15.81 -24.46
N ALA A 365 6.22 -15.32 -23.26
CA ALA A 365 5.75 -16.15 -22.15
C ALA A 365 4.24 -16.06 -21.88
N ASN A 366 3.55 -15.06 -22.46
CA ASN A 366 2.17 -14.73 -22.13
C ASN A 366 1.99 -14.48 -20.61
N VAL A 367 2.97 -13.83 -20.00
CA VAL A 367 3.00 -13.44 -18.61
C VAL A 367 2.98 -11.92 -18.51
N VAL A 368 2.11 -11.39 -17.63
CA VAL A 368 1.94 -9.95 -17.39
C VAL A 368 2.47 -9.63 -16.00
N GLY A 369 3.47 -8.76 -15.92
CA GLY A 369 3.95 -8.16 -14.68
C GLY A 369 3.85 -6.63 -14.73
N THR A 370 4.64 -5.93 -13.94
CA THR A 370 4.63 -4.46 -13.91
C THR A 370 6.03 -3.90 -14.13
N PRO A 371 6.24 -3.06 -15.16
CA PRO A 371 7.52 -2.39 -15.39
C PRO A 371 7.95 -1.55 -14.20
N GLY A 372 9.21 -1.69 -13.80
CA GLY A 372 9.72 -1.00 -12.62
C GLY A 372 9.81 0.50 -12.78
N SER A 373 10.11 1.00 -13.98
CA SER A 373 10.14 2.44 -14.30
C SER A 373 8.80 3.15 -14.02
N GLY A 374 7.68 2.42 -14.03
CA GLY A 374 6.39 2.98 -13.67
C GLY A 374 6.22 3.34 -12.18
N PHE A 375 7.19 2.97 -11.34
CA PHE A 375 7.23 3.31 -9.92
C PHE A 375 8.27 4.40 -9.59
N GLY A 376 8.96 4.92 -10.58
CA GLY A 376 9.98 5.95 -10.43
C GLY A 376 11.27 5.62 -11.20
N PRO A 377 12.13 6.62 -11.44
CA PRO A 377 13.36 6.45 -12.23
C PRO A 377 14.31 5.37 -11.74
N CYS A 378 14.45 5.18 -10.40
CA CYS A 378 15.27 4.11 -9.83
C CYS A 378 14.67 2.70 -10.04
N GLY A 379 13.43 2.63 -10.52
CA GLY A 379 12.79 1.38 -10.94
C GLY A 379 13.14 0.94 -12.36
N GLU A 380 13.82 1.79 -13.15
CA GLU A 380 14.26 1.41 -14.51
C GLU A 380 15.28 0.26 -14.46
N GLY A 381 15.13 -0.72 -15.36
CA GLY A 381 15.90 -1.95 -15.34
C GLY A 381 15.43 -2.98 -14.29
N TYR A 382 14.27 -2.76 -13.71
CA TYR A 382 13.60 -3.69 -12.79
C TYR A 382 12.17 -3.99 -13.22
N PHE A 383 11.61 -5.05 -12.62
CA PHE A 383 10.27 -5.53 -12.92
C PHE A 383 9.61 -6.11 -11.68
N ARG A 384 8.33 -5.81 -11.45
CA ARG A 384 7.57 -6.36 -10.32
C ARG A 384 6.67 -7.50 -10.74
N LEU A 385 6.76 -8.63 -10.03
CA LEU A 385 5.78 -9.70 -10.02
C LEU A 385 5.05 -9.73 -8.67
N THR A 386 3.82 -10.24 -8.67
CA THR A 386 2.99 -10.38 -7.48
C THR A 386 2.64 -11.84 -7.23
N ALA A 387 2.50 -12.20 -5.96
CA ALA A 387 2.18 -13.55 -5.52
C ALA A 387 0.66 -13.81 -5.34
N PHE A 388 -0.18 -12.87 -5.76
CA PHE A 388 -1.64 -12.94 -5.56
C PHE A 388 -2.38 -13.86 -6.53
N GLY A 389 -1.69 -14.49 -7.49
CA GLY A 389 -2.29 -15.47 -8.41
C GLY A 389 -2.64 -16.81 -7.75
N SER A 390 -3.22 -17.73 -8.52
CA SER A 390 -3.32 -19.12 -8.09
C SER A 390 -1.93 -19.79 -8.09
N TYR A 391 -1.77 -20.85 -7.29
CA TYR A 391 -0.50 -21.58 -7.25
C TYR A 391 -0.18 -22.22 -8.62
N GLU A 392 -1.18 -22.77 -9.29
CA GLU A 392 -1.06 -23.36 -10.62
C GLU A 392 -0.58 -22.34 -11.65
N ASN A 393 -1.18 -21.15 -11.65
CA ASN A 393 -0.76 -20.05 -12.53
C ASN A 393 0.66 -19.56 -12.18
N THR A 394 1.01 -19.55 -10.90
CA THR A 394 2.35 -19.17 -10.44
C THR A 394 3.40 -20.13 -11.00
N VAL A 395 3.19 -21.44 -10.87
CA VAL A 395 4.09 -22.47 -11.43
C VAL A 395 4.15 -22.38 -12.95
N ALA A 396 2.99 -22.30 -13.62
CA ALA A 396 2.94 -22.19 -15.08
C ALA A 396 3.65 -20.95 -15.61
N ALA A 397 3.54 -19.80 -14.92
CA ALA A 397 4.28 -18.60 -15.30
C ALA A 397 5.79 -18.78 -15.19
N LEU A 398 6.26 -19.41 -14.09
CA LEU A 398 7.68 -19.73 -13.93
C LEU A 398 8.21 -20.66 -15.00
N ASP A 399 7.48 -21.71 -15.33
CA ASP A 399 7.87 -22.66 -16.38
C ASP A 399 8.01 -21.93 -17.72
N ARG A 400 7.08 -21.03 -18.05
CA ARG A 400 7.15 -20.20 -19.26
C ARG A 400 8.34 -19.22 -19.25
N ILE A 401 8.64 -18.61 -18.12
CA ILE A 401 9.77 -17.69 -17.98
C ILE A 401 11.12 -18.43 -18.06
N LYS A 402 11.21 -19.63 -17.43
CA LYS A 402 12.42 -20.47 -17.49
C LYS A 402 12.71 -21.03 -18.89
N ALA A 403 11.71 -21.08 -19.76
CA ALA A 403 11.85 -21.56 -21.14
C ALA A 403 12.32 -20.48 -22.14
N LEU A 404 12.46 -19.21 -21.69
CA LEU A 404 12.94 -18.10 -22.51
C LEU A 404 14.47 -18.08 -22.60
#